data_8d158828160b3d4339267fe9bf5e07c9
#
_entry.id   8d158828160b3d4339267fe9bf5e07c9
#
_cell.length_a   1.000
_cell.length_b   1.000
_cell.length_c   1.000
_cell.angle_alpha   90.00
_cell.angle_beta   90.00
_cell.angle_gamma   90.00
#
_symmetry.space_group_name_H-M   'P 1'
#
loop_
_entity.id
_entity.type
_entity.pdbx_description
1 polymer ?
#
loop_
_entity_poly.entity_id
_entity_poly.type
_entity_poly.pdbx_seq_one_letter_code
_entity_poly.pdbx_strand_id
1 'polypeptide(L)'
;MKRILLLVFVFCFYGAGSFAQKTIGLDNWFNHETNAKTGKIFHYTWDDKEMSGFSQLGDVFVKHGAELKTIVSHPDSKSLKGVDVYIIVDPDTTKENPTPNYVEAADVKFLKNWVSKGGVLLLMSNDGPNCEFTHFNKLAQVFGFHFNPKTCNPVVNRQWEMGAETNLPNHPLFSGVNKIYMKEVSSITLTQNAKPVLKDGDAIYIAETQFGKGYVLAVGDPWLYNEYIDHQLLPESFENLKAANNLADLLLKKVGK
;
A
#
# COMPACT_ATOMS: atom_id res chain seq x y z
N MET A 1 -62.19 28.42 32.99
CA MET A 1 -61.09 28.81 32.09
C MET A 1 -60.04 27.69 32.11
N LYS A 2 -60.03 26.80 31.13
CA LYS A 2 -59.02 25.69 30.99
C LYS A 2 -57.81 26.23 30.25
N ARG A 3 -56.63 26.25 30.88
CA ARG A 3 -55.37 26.57 30.20
C ARG A 3 -54.86 25.32 29.49
N ILE A 4 -54.74 25.37 28.16
CA ILE A 4 -54.11 24.35 27.34
C ILE A 4 -52.60 24.67 27.34
N LEU A 5 -51.79 23.75 27.88
CA LEU A 5 -50.32 23.81 27.83
C LEU A 5 -49.87 23.18 26.53
N LEU A 6 -49.35 23.98 25.60
CA LEU A 6 -48.82 23.52 24.30
C LEU A 6 -47.35 23.12 24.54
N LEU A 7 -47.08 21.81 24.56
CA LEU A 7 -45.75 21.23 24.59
C LEU A 7 -45.15 21.26 23.17
N VAL A 8 -44.19 22.15 22.92
CA VAL A 8 -43.41 22.18 21.69
C VAL A 8 -42.28 21.18 21.81
N PHE A 9 -42.39 20.05 21.08
CA PHE A 9 -41.28 19.11 20.92
C PHE A 9 -40.29 19.65 19.87
N VAL A 10 -39.11 20.12 20.33
CA VAL A 10 -38.00 20.46 19.44
C VAL A 10 -37.27 19.16 19.08
N PHE A 11 -37.49 18.67 17.87
CA PHE A 11 -36.71 17.58 17.28
C PHE A 11 -35.35 18.14 16.85
N CYS A 12 -34.31 17.93 17.65
CA CYS A 12 -32.92 18.12 17.21
C CYS A 12 -32.56 16.99 16.24
N PHE A 13 -32.62 17.27 14.94
CA PHE A 13 -31.98 16.40 13.93
C PHE A 13 -30.45 16.51 14.10
N TYR A 14 -29.86 15.56 14.80
CA TYR A 14 -28.43 15.30 14.67
C TYR A 14 -28.20 14.75 13.27
N GLY A 15 -27.80 15.61 12.35
CA GLY A 15 -27.29 15.20 11.05
C GLY A 15 -26.03 14.36 11.28
N ALA A 16 -26.14 13.04 11.30
CA ALA A 16 -24.97 12.17 11.16
C ALA A 16 -24.36 12.48 9.79
N GLY A 17 -23.29 13.25 9.77
CA GLY A 17 -22.50 13.46 8.57
C GLY A 17 -22.07 12.08 8.06
N SER A 18 -22.68 11.60 6.99
CA SER A 18 -22.22 10.41 6.27
C SER A 18 -20.85 10.77 5.67
N PHE A 19 -19.79 10.41 6.35
CA PHE A 19 -18.48 10.41 5.71
C PHE A 19 -18.55 9.38 4.60
N ALA A 20 -18.36 9.82 3.35
CA ALA A 20 -18.29 8.89 2.23
C ALA A 20 -17.22 7.84 2.52
N GLN A 21 -17.59 6.57 2.37
CA GLN A 21 -16.70 5.44 2.58
C GLN A 21 -15.53 5.56 1.59
N LYS A 22 -14.29 5.38 2.06
CA LYS A 22 -13.09 5.49 1.24
C LYS A 22 -12.84 4.20 0.50
N THR A 23 -12.38 4.31 -0.74
CA THR A 23 -12.13 3.14 -1.62
C THR A 23 -10.63 2.94 -1.83
N ILE A 24 -10.16 1.72 -1.58
CA ILE A 24 -8.80 1.27 -1.82
C ILE A 24 -8.78 0.49 -3.13
N GLY A 25 -8.07 1.01 -4.13
CA GLY A 25 -7.81 0.32 -5.39
C GLY A 25 -6.50 -0.45 -5.32
N LEU A 26 -6.54 -1.76 -5.55
CA LEU A 26 -5.34 -2.59 -5.71
C LEU A 26 -5.11 -2.85 -7.19
N ASP A 27 -3.89 -2.59 -7.64
CA ASP A 27 -3.47 -2.86 -9.00
C ASP A 27 -3.36 -4.37 -9.26
N ASN A 28 -4.04 -4.82 -10.31
CA ASN A 28 -3.84 -6.10 -10.95
C ASN A 28 -3.73 -5.91 -12.48
N TRP A 29 -3.10 -4.80 -12.87
CA TRP A 29 -2.74 -4.52 -14.25
C TRP A 29 -1.24 -4.66 -14.47
N PHE A 30 -0.44 -4.04 -13.64
CA PHE A 30 1.02 -4.15 -13.69
C PHE A 30 1.54 -5.43 -13.03
N ASN A 31 0.82 -5.96 -12.02
CA ASN A 31 1.00 -7.29 -11.48
C ASN A 31 -0.23 -8.13 -11.84
N HIS A 32 -0.06 -9.09 -12.76
CA HIS A 32 -1.16 -9.94 -13.21
C HIS A 32 -0.68 -11.32 -13.63
N GLU A 33 0.27 -11.87 -12.90
CA GLU A 33 0.71 -13.23 -13.08
C GLU A 33 -0.47 -14.21 -13.06
N THR A 34 -0.40 -15.22 -13.90
CA THR A 34 -1.44 -16.23 -14.02
C THR A 34 -0.93 -17.57 -13.50
N ASN A 35 -1.62 -18.12 -12.52
CA ASN A 35 -1.34 -19.46 -12.02
C ASN A 35 -1.60 -20.50 -13.14
N ALA A 36 -0.57 -21.21 -13.55
CA ALA A 36 -0.64 -22.15 -14.67
C ALA A 36 -1.63 -23.32 -14.44
N LYS A 37 -1.98 -23.64 -13.19
CA LYS A 37 -2.93 -24.72 -12.86
C LYS A 37 -4.38 -24.25 -12.85
N THR A 38 -4.62 -23.03 -12.40
CA THR A 38 -5.99 -22.51 -12.17
C THR A 38 -6.43 -21.51 -13.24
N GLY A 39 -5.50 -20.93 -14.00
CA GLY A 39 -5.77 -19.84 -14.93
C GLY A 39 -6.17 -18.52 -14.28
N LYS A 40 -6.08 -18.42 -12.95
CA LYS A 40 -6.43 -17.21 -12.21
C LYS A 40 -5.20 -16.34 -11.97
N ILE A 41 -5.40 -15.02 -11.92
CA ILE A 41 -4.40 -14.08 -11.40
C ILE A 41 -4.15 -14.45 -9.94
N PHE A 42 -2.90 -14.41 -9.53
CA PHE A 42 -2.46 -14.70 -8.17
C PHE A 42 -1.32 -13.75 -7.79
N HIS A 43 -0.77 -13.86 -6.60
CA HIS A 43 0.07 -12.87 -5.92
C HIS A 43 -0.66 -11.53 -5.71
N TYR A 44 -0.49 -10.97 -4.56
CA TYR A 44 -0.98 -9.65 -4.16
C TYR A 44 -2.42 -9.32 -4.60
N THR A 45 -3.32 -10.30 -4.64
CA THR A 45 -4.74 -10.07 -4.89
C THR A 45 -5.55 -10.08 -3.59
N TRP A 46 -6.71 -9.41 -3.56
CA TRP A 46 -7.56 -9.33 -2.35
C TRP A 46 -8.18 -10.66 -1.94
N ASP A 47 -8.24 -11.64 -2.81
CA ASP A 47 -8.80 -12.97 -2.56
C ASP A 47 -7.73 -14.06 -2.44
N ASP A 48 -6.46 -13.75 -2.70
CA ASP A 48 -5.34 -14.67 -2.54
C ASP A 48 -4.96 -14.80 -1.05
N LYS A 49 -5.01 -16.05 -0.56
CA LYS A 49 -4.67 -16.46 0.81
C LYS A 49 -3.36 -17.23 0.92
N GLU A 50 -2.68 -17.41 -0.21
CA GLU A 50 -1.33 -17.96 -0.22
C GLU A 50 -0.34 -16.92 0.33
N MET A 51 0.89 -17.34 0.60
CA MET A 51 1.90 -16.49 1.27
C MET A 51 2.09 -15.10 0.65
N SER A 52 1.93 -14.99 -0.66
CA SER A 52 2.05 -13.72 -1.39
C SER A 52 0.73 -12.95 -1.55
N GLY A 53 -0.37 -13.45 -0.99
CA GLY A 53 -1.67 -12.80 -1.08
C GLY A 53 -1.79 -11.54 -0.23
N PHE A 54 -2.86 -10.79 -0.48
CA PHE A 54 -3.24 -9.58 0.27
C PHE A 54 -4.63 -9.68 0.90
N SER A 55 -5.15 -10.91 1.10
CA SER A 55 -6.49 -11.08 1.68
C SER A 55 -6.57 -10.47 3.08
N GLN A 56 -5.56 -10.70 3.91
CA GLN A 56 -5.50 -10.15 5.26
C GLN A 56 -5.30 -8.63 5.28
N LEU A 57 -4.49 -8.06 4.37
CA LEU A 57 -4.38 -6.61 4.21
C LEU A 57 -5.72 -6.00 3.79
N GLY A 58 -6.45 -6.68 2.91
CA GLY A 58 -7.82 -6.29 2.52
C GLY A 58 -8.75 -6.26 3.73
N ASP A 59 -8.75 -7.31 4.56
CA ASP A 59 -9.55 -7.39 5.79
C ASP A 59 -9.20 -6.25 6.76
N VAL A 60 -7.92 -5.88 6.87
CA VAL A 60 -7.48 -4.73 7.66
C VAL A 60 -8.12 -3.45 7.14
N PHE A 61 -8.07 -3.16 5.83
CA PHE A 61 -8.71 -1.95 5.28
C PHE A 61 -10.23 -1.94 5.49
N VAL A 62 -10.90 -3.10 5.29
CA VAL A 62 -12.35 -3.23 5.54
C VAL A 62 -12.69 -2.96 7.01
N LYS A 63 -11.90 -3.48 7.94
CA LYS A 63 -12.04 -3.22 9.39
C LYS A 63 -11.91 -1.73 9.73
N HIS A 64 -11.08 -1.00 8.96
CA HIS A 64 -10.96 0.46 9.07
C HIS A 64 -12.02 1.24 8.29
N GLY A 65 -13.07 0.55 7.78
CA GLY A 65 -14.24 1.16 7.14
C GLY A 65 -14.06 1.49 5.65
N ALA A 66 -13.03 0.94 4.99
CA ALA A 66 -12.83 1.14 3.57
C ALA A 66 -13.56 0.10 2.70
N GLU A 67 -13.79 0.43 1.43
CA GLU A 67 -14.17 -0.51 0.38
C GLU A 67 -12.95 -0.92 -0.43
N LEU A 68 -12.95 -2.17 -0.92
CA LEU A 68 -11.89 -2.70 -1.77
C LEU A 68 -12.33 -2.71 -3.23
N LYS A 69 -11.40 -2.36 -4.13
CA LYS A 69 -11.59 -2.41 -5.57
C LYS A 69 -10.34 -2.98 -6.22
N THR A 70 -10.51 -3.89 -7.18
CA THR A 70 -9.41 -4.37 -8.03
C THR A 70 -9.34 -3.56 -9.32
N ILE A 71 -8.16 -3.14 -9.73
CA ILE A 71 -7.92 -2.34 -10.94
C ILE A 71 -7.20 -3.25 -11.95
N VAL A 72 -7.89 -3.56 -13.04
CA VAL A 72 -7.44 -4.51 -14.08
C VAL A 72 -7.19 -3.85 -15.43
N SER A 73 -6.89 -2.57 -15.43
CA SER A 73 -6.56 -1.79 -16.62
C SER A 73 -5.63 -0.65 -16.27
N HIS A 74 -5.03 -0.01 -17.27
CA HIS A 74 -4.24 1.21 -17.07
C HIS A 74 -4.93 2.19 -16.11
N PRO A 75 -4.17 2.84 -15.21
CA PRO A 75 -4.72 3.87 -14.35
C PRO A 75 -5.14 5.10 -15.16
N ASP A 76 -6.44 5.36 -15.20
CA ASP A 76 -7.05 6.51 -15.87
C ASP A 76 -8.25 7.05 -15.08
N SER A 77 -8.94 8.05 -15.62
CA SER A 77 -10.10 8.65 -14.98
C SER A 77 -11.31 7.72 -14.83
N LYS A 78 -11.36 6.62 -15.59
CA LYS A 78 -12.42 5.61 -15.53
C LYS A 78 -12.06 4.53 -14.50
N SER A 79 -10.86 3.98 -14.58
CA SER A 79 -10.40 2.88 -13.70
C SER A 79 -10.28 3.37 -12.25
N LEU A 80 -9.75 4.57 -12.01
CA LEU A 80 -9.61 5.17 -10.68
C LEU A 80 -10.79 6.07 -10.27
N LYS A 81 -11.93 5.98 -10.95
CA LYS A 81 -13.13 6.70 -10.52
C LYS A 81 -13.59 6.21 -9.14
N GLY A 82 -13.65 7.14 -8.18
CA GLY A 82 -14.04 6.88 -6.80
C GLY A 82 -12.96 6.19 -5.95
N VAL A 83 -11.75 5.96 -6.49
CA VAL A 83 -10.61 5.44 -5.72
C VAL A 83 -9.93 6.59 -4.99
N ASP A 84 -9.72 6.42 -3.69
CA ASP A 84 -9.06 7.38 -2.80
C ASP A 84 -7.59 7.01 -2.55
N VAL A 85 -7.32 5.71 -2.37
CA VAL A 85 -5.98 5.14 -2.22
C VAL A 85 -5.75 4.15 -3.35
N TYR A 86 -4.64 4.27 -4.07
CA TYR A 86 -4.24 3.32 -5.11
C TYR A 86 -2.94 2.64 -4.72
N ILE A 87 -2.93 1.31 -4.76
CA ILE A 87 -1.78 0.46 -4.41
C ILE A 87 -1.27 -0.17 -5.69
N ILE A 88 0.01 0.09 -6.02
CA ILE A 88 0.75 -0.63 -7.05
C ILE A 88 1.82 -1.44 -6.35
N VAL A 89 1.83 -2.74 -6.59
CA VAL A 89 2.74 -3.68 -5.94
C VAL A 89 3.39 -4.57 -6.99
N ASP A 90 4.70 -4.73 -6.89
CA ASP A 90 5.49 -5.76 -7.58
C ASP A 90 5.14 -5.92 -9.08
N PRO A 91 5.34 -4.88 -9.92
CA PRO A 91 5.06 -5.01 -11.35
C PRO A 91 5.84 -6.16 -11.99
N ASP A 92 5.14 -6.96 -12.81
CA ASP A 92 5.63 -8.19 -13.40
C ASP A 92 6.88 -8.00 -14.25
N THR A 93 7.82 -8.92 -14.12
CA THR A 93 8.93 -9.10 -15.06
C THR A 93 8.57 -10.08 -16.18
N THR A 94 9.36 -10.10 -17.26
CA THR A 94 9.19 -11.12 -18.33
C THR A 94 9.49 -12.54 -17.85
N LYS A 95 10.11 -12.70 -16.69
CA LYS A 95 10.36 -14.01 -16.05
C LYS A 95 9.09 -14.60 -15.44
N GLU A 96 8.23 -13.75 -14.91
CA GLU A 96 7.00 -14.13 -14.20
C GLU A 96 5.79 -14.14 -15.14
N ASN A 97 5.75 -13.17 -16.03
CA ASN A 97 4.69 -13.03 -17.01
C ASN A 97 5.29 -12.86 -18.40
N PRO A 98 5.02 -13.74 -19.39
CA PRO A 98 5.55 -13.61 -20.74
C PRO A 98 5.15 -12.32 -21.46
N THR A 99 4.06 -11.68 -21.03
CA THR A 99 3.50 -10.47 -21.63
C THR A 99 3.15 -9.44 -20.53
N PRO A 100 4.15 -8.93 -19.78
CA PRO A 100 3.87 -8.00 -18.68
C PRO A 100 3.37 -6.67 -19.22
N ASN A 101 2.53 -6.03 -18.43
CA ASN A 101 2.10 -4.65 -18.67
C ASN A 101 3.09 -3.69 -18.00
N TYR A 102 3.69 -2.82 -18.79
CA TYR A 102 4.63 -1.84 -18.27
C TYR A 102 3.98 -0.49 -17.96
N VAL A 103 4.54 0.22 -16.98
CA VAL A 103 4.15 1.61 -16.72
C VAL A 103 4.54 2.49 -17.92
N GLU A 104 3.56 3.11 -18.55
CA GLU A 104 3.73 3.97 -19.71
C GLU A 104 3.77 5.46 -19.31
N ALA A 105 4.20 6.32 -20.24
CA ALA A 105 4.23 7.76 -20.02
C ALA A 105 2.84 8.37 -19.74
N ALA A 106 1.78 7.76 -20.28
CA ALA A 106 0.40 8.15 -20.02
C ALA A 106 0.00 7.89 -18.57
N ASP A 107 0.38 6.71 -18.02
CA ASP A 107 0.13 6.33 -16.63
C ASP A 107 0.83 7.28 -15.67
N VAL A 108 2.12 7.55 -15.95
CA VAL A 108 2.93 8.49 -15.16
C VAL A 108 2.28 9.88 -15.13
N LYS A 109 1.86 10.38 -16.30
CA LYS A 109 1.20 11.70 -16.40
C LYS A 109 -0.13 11.71 -15.64
N PHE A 110 -0.93 10.66 -15.78
CA PHE A 110 -2.22 10.56 -15.10
C PHE A 110 -2.04 10.49 -13.59
N LEU A 111 -1.21 9.56 -13.08
CA LEU A 111 -1.00 9.35 -11.65
C LEU A 111 -0.36 10.57 -10.98
N LYS A 112 0.61 11.23 -11.65
CA LYS A 112 1.15 12.50 -11.17
C LYS A 112 0.04 13.55 -10.92
N ASN A 113 -0.86 13.70 -11.87
CA ASN A 113 -1.95 14.66 -11.77
C ASN A 113 -3.01 14.21 -10.74
N TRP A 114 -3.30 12.90 -10.66
CA TRP A 114 -4.25 12.34 -9.71
C TRP A 114 -3.77 12.51 -8.26
N VAL A 115 -2.50 12.19 -7.97
CA VAL A 115 -1.90 12.44 -6.66
C VAL A 115 -1.87 13.93 -6.35
N SER A 116 -1.46 14.79 -7.29
CA SER A 116 -1.39 16.24 -7.04
C SER A 116 -2.74 16.86 -6.63
N LYS A 117 -3.85 16.21 -7.01
CA LYS A 117 -5.22 16.62 -6.67
C LYS A 117 -5.76 16.03 -5.37
N GLY A 118 -4.98 15.19 -4.68
CA GLY A 118 -5.35 14.63 -3.39
C GLY A 118 -5.43 13.09 -3.33
N GLY A 119 -5.11 12.40 -4.42
CA GLY A 119 -4.98 10.94 -4.42
C GLY A 119 -3.85 10.47 -3.50
N VAL A 120 -4.03 9.33 -2.86
CA VAL A 120 -3.02 8.67 -2.02
C VAL A 120 -2.47 7.46 -2.76
N LEU A 121 -1.16 7.40 -2.99
CA LEU A 121 -0.50 6.35 -3.76
C LEU A 121 0.44 5.56 -2.85
N LEU A 122 0.30 4.23 -2.87
CA LEU A 122 1.25 3.31 -2.26
C LEU A 122 1.98 2.56 -3.37
N LEU A 123 3.31 2.70 -3.41
CA LEU A 123 4.19 2.00 -4.33
C LEU A 123 4.97 0.96 -3.53
N MET A 124 4.84 -0.31 -3.88
CA MET A 124 5.62 -1.39 -3.29
C MET A 124 6.42 -2.08 -4.38
N SER A 125 7.75 -2.09 -4.24
CA SER A 125 8.63 -2.93 -5.08
C SER A 125 8.88 -4.27 -4.39
N ASN A 126 9.55 -5.15 -5.08
CA ASN A 126 10.05 -6.42 -4.58
C ASN A 126 11.55 -6.51 -4.84
N ASP A 127 12.18 -7.67 -4.62
CA ASP A 127 13.61 -7.87 -4.85
C ASP A 127 13.98 -7.89 -6.35
N GLY A 128 15.27 -7.71 -6.64
CA GLY A 128 15.79 -7.45 -7.97
C GLY A 128 15.38 -8.40 -9.10
N PRO A 129 15.23 -9.72 -8.88
CA PRO A 129 14.79 -10.61 -9.96
C PRO A 129 13.28 -10.64 -10.19
N ASN A 130 12.48 -10.16 -9.27
CA ASN A 130 11.03 -10.33 -9.28
C ASN A 130 10.25 -9.04 -9.60
N CYS A 131 10.81 -7.86 -9.47
CA CYS A 131 10.13 -6.60 -9.78
C CYS A 131 10.65 -5.95 -11.07
N GLU A 132 9.76 -5.38 -11.88
CA GLU A 132 10.12 -4.61 -13.08
C GLU A 132 10.50 -3.17 -12.72
N PHE A 133 11.77 -2.89 -12.53
CA PHE A 133 12.27 -1.59 -12.08
C PHE A 133 12.35 -0.53 -13.17
N THR A 134 12.57 -0.91 -14.43
CA THR A 134 12.87 0.05 -15.51
C THR A 134 11.73 1.02 -15.76
N HIS A 135 10.51 0.52 -15.85
CA HIS A 135 9.33 1.33 -16.10
C HIS A 135 8.68 1.79 -14.80
N PHE A 136 8.69 0.94 -13.77
CA PHE A 136 8.17 1.31 -12.45
C PHE A 136 8.91 2.52 -11.86
N ASN A 137 10.23 2.59 -12.01
CA ASN A 137 11.01 3.75 -11.59
C ASN A 137 10.70 5.04 -12.37
N LYS A 138 10.17 4.97 -13.60
CA LYS A 138 9.70 6.18 -14.31
C LYS A 138 8.53 6.85 -13.55
N LEU A 139 7.67 6.05 -12.93
CA LEU A 139 6.62 6.54 -12.05
C LEU A 139 7.17 6.99 -10.70
N ALA A 140 7.95 6.15 -10.05
CA ALA A 140 8.47 6.42 -8.70
C ALA A 140 9.30 7.72 -8.65
N GLN A 141 10.15 7.98 -9.66
CA GLN A 141 10.98 9.17 -9.76
C GLN A 141 10.21 10.48 -9.79
N VAL A 142 8.98 10.48 -10.30
CA VAL A 142 8.13 11.69 -10.29
C VAL A 142 7.85 12.16 -8.87
N PHE A 143 7.86 11.23 -7.92
CA PHE A 143 7.59 11.49 -6.51
C PHE A 143 8.87 11.53 -5.65
N GLY A 144 10.03 11.43 -6.29
CA GLY A 144 11.34 11.50 -5.63
C GLY A 144 11.88 10.17 -5.13
N PHE A 145 11.37 9.04 -5.60
CA PHE A 145 11.83 7.70 -5.24
C PHE A 145 12.51 7.01 -6.43
N HIS A 146 13.51 6.22 -6.15
CA HIS A 146 14.11 5.28 -7.09
C HIS A 146 14.38 3.96 -6.35
N PHE A 147 13.66 2.91 -6.72
CA PHE A 147 13.88 1.57 -6.18
C PHE A 147 15.13 0.96 -6.81
N ASN A 148 16.04 0.48 -5.97
CA ASN A 148 17.30 -0.11 -6.39
C ASN A 148 17.14 -1.63 -6.52
N PRO A 149 17.55 -2.25 -7.64
CA PRO A 149 17.35 -3.69 -7.85
C PRO A 149 18.25 -4.56 -6.96
N LYS A 150 19.21 -3.96 -6.24
CA LYS A 150 20.06 -4.71 -5.31
C LYS A 150 19.27 -5.08 -4.07
N THR A 151 19.12 -6.37 -3.83
CA THR A 151 18.45 -6.92 -2.66
C THR A 151 19.25 -6.65 -1.37
N CYS A 152 18.60 -6.08 -0.39
CA CYS A 152 19.04 -5.97 1.00
C CYS A 152 18.31 -7.01 1.85
N ASN A 153 18.83 -7.27 3.06
CA ASN A 153 18.17 -8.07 4.09
C ASN A 153 17.72 -9.47 3.63
N PRO A 154 18.62 -10.30 3.05
CA PRO A 154 18.27 -11.62 2.56
C PRO A 154 17.94 -12.54 3.73
N VAL A 155 16.83 -13.30 3.61
CA VAL A 155 16.41 -14.30 4.59
C VAL A 155 16.52 -15.69 3.99
N VAL A 156 17.28 -16.58 4.63
CA VAL A 156 17.49 -17.95 4.19
C VAL A 156 16.95 -18.96 5.19
N ASN A 157 16.46 -20.09 4.69
CA ASN A 157 16.01 -21.23 5.51
C ASN A 157 15.00 -20.85 6.61
N ARG A 158 14.12 -19.88 6.35
CA ARG A 158 13.11 -19.38 7.33
C ARG A 158 13.74 -18.89 8.64
N GLN A 159 14.95 -18.37 8.60
CA GLN A 159 15.56 -17.71 9.76
C GLN A 159 14.98 -16.29 9.91
N TRP A 160 13.76 -16.22 10.45
CA TRP A 160 12.96 -15.00 10.55
C TRP A 160 13.71 -13.80 11.12
N GLU A 161 14.61 -14.04 12.08
CA GLU A 161 15.41 -12.99 12.72
C GLU A 161 16.36 -12.28 11.74
N MET A 162 16.68 -12.88 10.59
CA MET A 162 17.47 -12.22 9.55
C MET A 162 16.69 -11.09 8.85
N GLY A 163 15.37 -11.15 8.89
CA GLY A 163 14.48 -10.12 8.36
C GLY A 163 13.88 -9.22 9.45
N ALA A 164 14.41 -9.26 10.66
CA ALA A 164 13.87 -8.48 11.78
C ALA A 164 14.35 -7.03 11.75
N GLU A 165 13.40 -6.09 11.72
CA GLU A 165 13.65 -4.67 11.93
C GLU A 165 13.12 -4.27 13.31
N THR A 166 14.01 -3.84 14.20
CA THR A 166 13.69 -3.43 15.58
C THR A 166 14.02 -1.97 15.87
N ASN A 167 14.86 -1.34 15.04
CA ASN A 167 15.17 0.08 15.16
C ASN A 167 14.11 0.92 14.42
N LEU A 168 12.87 0.82 14.88
CA LEU A 168 11.74 1.47 14.25
C LEU A 168 11.67 2.96 14.65
N PRO A 169 11.49 3.88 13.70
CA PRO A 169 11.42 5.30 13.99
C PRO A 169 10.10 5.68 14.66
N ASN A 170 10.09 6.84 15.32
CA ASN A 170 8.85 7.45 15.79
C ASN A 170 8.04 7.99 14.60
N HIS A 171 7.30 7.09 13.96
CA HIS A 171 6.48 7.37 12.78
C HIS A 171 5.11 6.69 12.95
N PRO A 172 4.00 7.25 12.41
CA PRO A 172 2.66 6.66 12.52
C PRO A 172 2.58 5.19 12.07
N LEU A 173 3.34 4.76 11.06
CA LEU A 173 3.42 3.35 10.62
C LEU A 173 3.86 2.40 11.74
N PHE A 174 4.66 2.86 12.67
CA PHE A 174 5.26 2.05 13.72
C PHE A 174 4.76 2.42 15.12
N SER A 175 3.63 3.12 15.21
CA SER A 175 3.04 3.48 16.50
C SER A 175 2.77 2.23 17.34
N GLY A 176 3.50 2.10 18.46
CA GLY A 176 3.42 0.97 19.37
C GLY A 176 3.90 -0.37 18.79
N VAL A 177 4.61 -0.39 17.67
CA VAL A 177 5.25 -1.56 17.07
C VAL A 177 6.70 -1.61 17.53
N ASN A 178 7.20 -2.79 17.94
CA ASN A 178 8.56 -2.99 18.42
C ASN A 178 9.43 -3.76 17.43
N LYS A 179 8.82 -4.63 16.60
CA LYS A 179 9.54 -5.50 15.69
C LYS A 179 8.66 -5.86 14.49
N ILE A 180 9.20 -5.69 13.29
CA ILE A 180 8.57 -6.11 12.05
C ILE A 180 9.48 -7.05 11.28
N TYR A 181 8.90 -7.81 10.37
CA TYR A 181 9.59 -8.66 9.42
C TYR A 181 9.56 -8.03 8.04
N MET A 182 10.73 -7.84 7.45
CA MET A 182 10.94 -7.48 6.04
C MET A 182 12.04 -8.37 5.48
N LYS A 183 11.92 -8.80 4.22
CA LYS A 183 12.92 -9.66 3.60
C LYS A 183 13.19 -9.23 2.17
N GLU A 184 14.44 -9.45 1.73
CA GLU A 184 14.80 -9.28 0.31
C GLU A 184 14.42 -7.89 -0.23
N VAL A 185 14.63 -6.87 0.59
CA VAL A 185 14.17 -5.50 0.36
C VAL A 185 14.94 -4.83 -0.79
N SER A 186 14.23 -4.20 -1.70
CA SER A 186 14.79 -3.21 -2.61
C SER A 186 14.93 -1.88 -1.91
N SER A 187 16.18 -1.41 -1.70
CA SER A 187 16.38 -0.10 -1.09
C SER A 187 15.92 1.03 -2.01
N ILE A 188 15.66 2.19 -1.42
CA ILE A 188 15.15 3.37 -2.11
C ILE A 188 16.20 4.49 -2.09
N THR A 189 16.55 5.03 -3.25
CA THR A 189 17.30 6.28 -3.36
C THR A 189 16.31 7.44 -3.44
N LEU A 190 16.59 8.49 -2.67
CA LEU A 190 15.70 9.66 -2.57
C LEU A 190 16.22 10.85 -3.35
N THR A 191 15.31 11.58 -3.94
CA THR A 191 15.51 12.88 -4.59
C THR A 191 14.38 13.83 -4.23
N GLN A 192 14.48 15.09 -4.60
CA GLN A 192 13.47 16.11 -4.38
C GLN A 192 13.11 16.27 -2.88
N ASN A 193 11.83 16.24 -2.55
CA ASN A 193 11.30 16.43 -1.19
C ASN A 193 10.93 15.10 -0.49
N ALA A 194 11.31 13.95 -1.08
CA ALA A 194 11.07 12.64 -0.48
C ALA A 194 11.90 12.49 0.81
N LYS A 195 11.31 11.84 1.80
CA LYS A 195 11.90 11.65 3.14
C LYS A 195 11.97 10.18 3.50
N PRO A 196 13.05 9.73 4.14
CA PRO A 196 13.11 8.37 4.65
C PRO A 196 12.14 8.21 5.83
N VAL A 197 11.49 7.04 5.88
CA VAL A 197 10.66 6.62 7.01
C VAL A 197 11.35 5.49 7.78
N LEU A 198 11.81 4.43 7.10
CA LEU A 198 12.56 3.34 7.72
C LEU A 198 13.90 3.18 7.01
N LYS A 199 14.94 2.97 7.79
CA LYS A 199 16.32 2.74 7.30
C LYS A 199 16.97 1.61 8.09
N ASP A 200 17.77 0.81 7.39
CA ASP A 200 18.78 -0.04 8.00
C ASP A 200 20.15 0.41 7.49
N GLY A 201 20.98 0.93 8.39
CA GLY A 201 22.22 1.62 8.03
C GLY A 201 21.97 2.77 7.04
N ASP A 202 22.60 2.69 5.87
CA ASP A 202 22.40 3.67 4.79
C ASP A 202 21.25 3.29 3.82
N ALA A 203 20.75 2.07 3.88
CA ALA A 203 19.67 1.60 3.02
C ALA A 203 18.32 2.12 3.51
N ILE A 204 17.56 2.75 2.63
CA ILE A 204 16.21 3.23 2.94
C ILE A 204 15.22 2.16 2.45
N TYR A 205 14.39 1.65 3.35
CA TYR A 205 13.42 0.59 3.08
C TYR A 205 12.01 1.14 2.86
N ILE A 206 11.68 2.23 3.55
CA ILE A 206 10.40 2.91 3.41
C ILE A 206 10.64 4.41 3.33
N ALA A 207 9.94 5.08 2.43
CA ALA A 207 10.03 6.52 2.24
C ALA A 207 8.66 7.13 1.91
N GLU A 208 8.50 8.42 2.18
CA GLU A 208 7.26 9.15 1.94
C GLU A 208 7.48 10.51 1.27
N THR A 209 6.45 11.01 0.61
CA THR A 209 6.42 12.42 0.16
C THR A 209 5.00 12.96 0.11
N GLN A 210 4.86 14.24 0.42
CA GLN A 210 3.66 15.01 0.10
C GLN A 210 3.83 15.55 -1.32
N PHE A 211 2.85 15.33 -2.20
CA PHE A 211 2.91 15.78 -3.59
C PHE A 211 1.62 16.52 -3.98
N GLY A 212 1.69 17.83 -4.09
CA GLY A 212 0.50 18.66 -4.21
C GLY A 212 -0.41 18.51 -2.99
N LYS A 213 -1.68 18.14 -3.23
CA LYS A 213 -2.63 17.82 -2.15
C LYS A 213 -2.62 16.35 -1.74
N GLY A 214 -1.93 15.47 -2.49
CA GLY A 214 -1.88 14.04 -2.25
C GLY A 214 -0.61 13.59 -1.54
N TYR A 215 -0.53 12.31 -1.32
CA TYR A 215 0.53 11.68 -0.55
C TYR A 215 1.02 10.40 -1.26
N VAL A 216 2.31 10.13 -1.18
CA VAL A 216 2.89 8.90 -1.72
C VAL A 216 3.76 8.24 -0.65
N LEU A 217 3.54 6.95 -0.44
CA LEU A 217 4.38 6.08 0.36
C LEU A 217 5.06 5.07 -0.57
N ALA A 218 6.36 4.88 -0.42
CA ALA A 218 7.16 3.90 -1.13
C ALA A 218 7.71 2.87 -0.15
N VAL A 219 7.56 1.58 -0.46
CA VAL A 219 7.97 0.44 0.37
C VAL A 219 8.77 -0.51 -0.48
N GLY A 220 9.95 -0.90 -0.02
CA GLY A 220 10.90 -1.74 -0.77
C GLY A 220 10.63 -3.25 -0.67
N ASP A 221 9.58 -3.66 0.05
CA ASP A 221 9.25 -5.07 0.27
C ASP A 221 7.75 -5.24 0.52
N PRO A 222 7.01 -5.92 -0.38
CA PRO A 222 5.57 -6.15 -0.19
C PRO A 222 5.27 -7.21 0.87
N TRP A 223 6.24 -8.04 1.24
CA TRP A 223 6.09 -9.10 2.24
C TRP A 223 5.82 -8.56 3.65
N LEU A 224 6.12 -7.29 3.91
CA LEU A 224 5.71 -6.60 5.14
C LEU A 224 4.18 -6.65 5.33
N TYR A 225 3.39 -6.70 4.25
CA TYR A 225 1.94 -6.57 4.25
C TYR A 225 1.18 -7.71 3.55
N ASN A 226 1.87 -8.79 3.12
CA ASN A 226 1.22 -9.97 2.56
C ASN A 226 0.68 -10.90 3.66
N GLU A 227 0.37 -12.17 3.34
CA GLU A 227 -0.19 -13.13 4.30
C GLU A 227 0.77 -13.50 5.48
N TYR A 228 1.99 -12.95 5.50
CA TYR A 228 2.89 -13.01 6.66
C TYR A 228 2.51 -12.06 7.79
N ILE A 229 1.54 -11.17 7.62
CA ILE A 229 1.20 -10.18 8.65
C ILE A 229 0.64 -10.80 9.94
N ASP A 230 0.11 -12.00 9.89
CA ASP A 230 -0.38 -12.72 11.07
C ASP A 230 0.62 -13.78 11.57
N HIS A 231 0.29 -14.38 12.71
CA HIS A 231 1.14 -15.40 13.37
C HIS A 231 0.92 -16.83 12.86
N GLN A 232 0.17 -17.03 11.76
CA GLN A 232 0.11 -18.33 11.10
C GLN A 232 1.43 -18.67 10.42
N LEU A 233 2.11 -17.64 9.91
CA LEU A 233 3.37 -17.78 9.19
C LEU A 233 4.56 -17.16 9.92
N LEU A 234 4.37 -16.07 10.67
CA LEU A 234 5.40 -15.40 11.44
C LEU A 234 5.36 -15.78 12.92
N PRO A 235 6.52 -15.86 13.61
CA PRO A 235 6.56 -15.95 15.07
C PRO A 235 5.83 -14.78 15.74
N GLU A 236 5.22 -15.03 16.91
CA GLU A 236 4.44 -14.06 17.68
C GLU A 236 5.20 -12.76 18.06
N SER A 237 6.54 -12.84 18.06
CA SER A 237 7.38 -11.68 18.36
C SER A 237 7.37 -10.60 17.27
N PHE A 238 6.89 -10.91 16.06
CA PHE A 238 6.76 -9.92 14.97
C PHE A 238 5.37 -9.30 14.97
N GLU A 239 5.30 -7.98 14.79
CA GLU A 239 4.06 -7.20 14.90
C GLU A 239 3.61 -6.64 13.53
N ASN A 240 3.79 -7.40 12.43
CA ASN A 240 3.42 -6.97 11.08
C ASN A 240 1.93 -6.64 10.95
N LEU A 241 1.03 -7.40 11.60
CA LEU A 241 -0.40 -7.10 11.61
C LEU A 241 -0.69 -5.73 12.24
N LYS A 242 0.03 -5.36 13.29
CA LYS A 242 -0.10 -4.05 13.91
C LYS A 242 0.43 -2.94 12.98
N ALA A 243 1.54 -3.18 12.29
CA ALA A 243 2.06 -2.27 11.28
C ALA A 243 1.08 -2.12 10.09
N ALA A 244 0.39 -3.19 9.66
CA ALA A 244 -0.65 -3.14 8.63
C ALA A 244 -1.87 -2.31 9.07
N ASN A 245 -2.32 -2.44 10.32
CA ASN A 245 -3.38 -1.57 10.88
C ASN A 245 -2.94 -0.10 10.90
N ASN A 246 -1.70 0.18 11.28
CA ASN A 246 -1.14 1.54 11.25
C ASN A 246 -1.02 2.09 9.82
N LEU A 247 -0.69 1.23 8.83
CA LEU A 247 -0.68 1.59 7.41
C LEU A 247 -2.07 2.04 6.95
N ALA A 248 -3.10 1.23 7.24
CA ALA A 248 -4.48 1.56 6.88
C ALA A 248 -4.90 2.90 7.48
N ASP A 249 -4.65 3.10 8.78
CA ASP A 249 -4.89 4.36 9.48
C ASP A 249 -4.18 5.55 8.83
N LEU A 250 -2.89 5.39 8.50
CA LEU A 250 -2.10 6.44 7.88
C LEU A 250 -2.67 6.83 6.52
N LEU A 251 -2.85 5.85 5.61
CA LEU A 251 -3.30 6.12 4.25
C LEU A 251 -4.70 6.73 4.23
N LEU A 252 -5.63 6.19 5.02
CA LEU A 252 -7.00 6.71 5.12
C LEU A 252 -7.05 8.12 5.72
N LYS A 253 -6.15 8.47 6.64
CA LYS A 253 -6.02 9.84 7.19
C LYS A 253 -5.40 10.84 6.21
N LYS A 254 -4.69 10.37 5.19
CA LYS A 254 -4.11 11.24 4.15
C LYS A 254 -5.12 11.64 3.06
N VAL A 255 -6.20 10.87 2.89
CA VAL A 255 -7.27 11.18 1.93
C VAL A 255 -7.98 12.47 2.33
N GLY A 256 -8.06 13.43 1.40
CA GLY A 256 -8.84 14.67 1.57
C GLY A 256 -8.19 15.73 2.48
N LYS A 257 -6.86 15.69 2.66
CA LYS A 257 -6.10 16.73 3.39
C LYS A 257 -5.63 17.87 2.48
#